data_e11b897b5a4136a8eac13f242fe69e6f
#
_entry.id   e11b897b5a4136a8eac13f242fe69e6f
#
_cell.length_a   1.000
_cell.length_b   1.000
_cell.length_c   1.000
_cell.angle_alpha   90.00
_cell.angle_beta   90.00
_cell.angle_gamma   90.00
#
_symmetry.space_group_name_H-M   'P 1'
#
loop_
_entity.id
_entity.type
_entity.pdbx_description
1 polymer ?
#
loop_
_entity_poly.entity_id
_entity_poly.type
_entity_poly.pdbx_seq_one_letter_code
_entity_poly.pdbx_strand_id
1 'polypeptide(L)'
;MSESLTDRIVCEWCQGQNPLSATACWACGAPLDIKNLVSESGWREAPRIRDMTEVQFGRSTCQVEGEIVPVVEVNLAPGEAVFFEHHVLLWKEPGVRLDVMSMPGAFKRLLAGMPLVITIATGPGRVAFSRDATGELMLMPIHPGSEIDVREHAFVLASVNIAYSYLRIKGLRNILFGGQGMFMDRFVTQQAPGLLVLHGYGNVFERRLAPGESILVEPGAFLYKDASVTMEVEPQGVMTGFFGGAGLNLCRMTGPGRLGIQSMYFHHNTE
;
A
#
# COMPACT_ATOMS: atom_id res chain seq x y z
N MET A 1 -2.76 35.41 19.76
CA MET A 1 -1.74 34.84 18.87
C MET A 1 -2.34 33.59 18.29
N SER A 2 -2.74 33.61 17.02
CA SER A 2 -3.32 32.47 16.32
C SER A 2 -2.16 31.54 15.97
N GLU A 3 -2.02 30.41 16.66
CA GLU A 3 -1.15 29.32 16.19
C GLU A 3 -1.67 28.88 14.83
N SER A 4 -0.84 29.00 13.80
CA SER A 4 -1.20 28.54 12.47
C SER A 4 -1.40 27.02 12.54
N LEU A 5 -2.49 26.54 11.91
CA LEU A 5 -2.87 25.11 11.83
C LEU A 5 -1.81 24.24 11.12
N THR A 6 -0.73 24.84 10.61
CA THR A 6 0.29 24.23 9.76
C THR A 6 1.38 23.47 10.49
N ASP A 7 1.52 23.67 11.80
CA ASP A 7 2.65 23.11 12.56
C ASP A 7 2.21 22.03 13.56
N ARG A 8 1.63 20.92 13.03
CA ARG A 8 1.17 19.82 13.87
C ARG A 8 1.69 18.47 13.39
N ILE A 9 1.99 17.59 14.33
CA ILE A 9 2.31 16.18 14.08
C ILE A 9 1.05 15.35 14.29
N VAL A 10 0.71 14.50 13.34
CA VAL A 10 -0.37 13.52 13.47
C VAL A 10 0.19 12.21 14.01
N CYS A 11 -0.40 11.73 15.10
CA CYS A 11 -0.04 10.43 15.66
C CYS A 11 -0.48 9.29 14.74
N GLU A 12 0.45 8.41 14.40
CA GLU A 12 0.21 7.24 13.53
C GLU A 12 -0.80 6.26 14.14
N TRP A 13 -0.79 6.12 15.46
CA TRP A 13 -1.60 5.12 16.17
C TRP A 13 -3.04 5.56 16.37
N CYS A 14 -3.27 6.81 16.77
CA CYS A 14 -4.62 7.28 17.13
C CYS A 14 -5.12 8.44 16.28
N GLN A 15 -4.32 8.92 15.31
CA GLN A 15 -4.63 10.06 14.44
C GLN A 15 -4.86 11.39 15.20
N GLY A 16 -4.49 11.45 16.49
CA GLY A 16 -4.54 12.67 17.29
C GLY A 16 -3.50 13.69 16.81
N GLN A 17 -3.90 14.97 16.73
CA GLN A 17 -3.01 16.06 16.37
C GLN A 17 -2.21 16.53 17.58
N ASN A 18 -0.90 16.73 17.40
CA ASN A 18 0.03 17.13 18.45
C ASN A 18 0.88 18.32 18.01
N PRO A 19 1.39 19.15 18.95
CA PRO A 19 2.36 20.18 18.61
C PRO A 19 3.65 19.58 18.05
N LEU A 20 4.38 20.34 17.21
CA LEU A 20 5.69 19.92 16.68
C LEU A 20 6.71 19.58 17.75
N SER A 21 6.60 20.21 18.92
CA SER A 21 7.50 19.98 20.06
C SER A 21 7.20 18.70 20.84
N ALA A 22 6.08 18.02 20.54
CA ALA A 22 5.71 16.80 21.26
C ALA A 22 6.57 15.62 20.80
N THR A 23 7.21 14.92 21.74
CA THR A 23 7.96 13.69 21.50
C THR A 23 7.11 12.44 21.66
N ALA A 24 5.93 12.58 22.28
CA ALA A 24 4.94 11.54 22.45
C ALA A 24 3.54 12.11 22.23
N CYS A 25 2.65 11.30 21.74
CA CYS A 25 1.26 11.68 21.48
C CYS A 25 0.53 11.97 22.80
N TRP A 26 -0.09 13.14 22.90
CA TRP A 26 -0.84 13.54 24.08
C TRP A 26 -2.11 12.70 24.32
N ALA A 27 -2.65 12.11 23.26
CA ALA A 27 -3.87 11.30 23.33
C ALA A 27 -3.60 9.83 23.70
N CYS A 28 -2.55 9.21 23.14
CA CYS A 28 -2.29 7.78 23.34
C CYS A 28 -0.90 7.43 23.85
N GLY A 29 -0.03 8.42 24.04
CA GLY A 29 1.34 8.23 24.55
C GLY A 29 2.34 7.63 23.55
N ALA A 30 1.92 7.30 22.33
CA ALA A 30 2.80 6.75 21.32
C ALA A 30 3.92 7.75 20.94
N PRO A 31 5.14 7.29 20.66
CA PRO A 31 6.22 8.17 20.20
C PRO A 31 5.85 8.84 18.87
N LEU A 32 6.20 10.12 18.75
CA LEU A 32 5.95 10.93 17.55
C LEU A 32 7.25 11.13 16.78
N ASP A 33 7.23 10.85 15.48
CA ASP A 33 8.33 11.18 14.58
C ASP A 33 8.05 12.52 13.88
N ILE A 34 9.11 13.34 13.72
CA ILE A 34 9.05 14.60 12.98
C ILE A 34 8.60 14.40 11.51
N LYS A 35 8.77 13.21 10.96
CA LYS A 35 8.33 12.84 9.61
C LYS A 35 6.80 12.78 9.43
N ASN A 36 6.06 12.80 10.53
CA ASN A 36 4.59 12.85 10.50
C ASN A 36 4.00 14.26 10.33
N LEU A 37 4.76 15.19 9.79
CA LEU A 37 4.27 16.51 9.44
C LEU A 37 3.22 16.42 8.33
N VAL A 38 2.11 17.16 8.52
CA VAL A 38 1.07 17.30 7.52
C VAL A 38 1.27 18.63 6.79
N SER A 39 1.39 18.60 5.47
CA SER A 39 1.49 19.80 4.65
C SER A 39 0.17 20.60 4.65
N GLU A 40 0.21 21.87 4.24
CA GLU A 40 -0.99 22.70 4.09
C GLU A 40 -2.04 22.09 3.16
N SER A 41 -1.60 21.33 2.15
CA SER A 41 -2.48 20.60 1.23
C SER A 41 -3.04 19.29 1.82
N GLY A 42 -2.70 18.96 3.07
CA GLY A 42 -3.19 17.77 3.77
C GLY A 42 -2.43 16.48 3.45
N TRP A 43 -1.33 16.53 2.68
CA TRP A 43 -0.45 15.40 2.44
C TRP A 43 0.57 15.25 3.58
N ARG A 44 0.88 14.01 3.92
CA ARG A 44 1.98 13.64 4.82
C ARG A 44 2.79 12.53 4.19
N GLU A 45 4.06 12.42 4.55
CA GLU A 45 4.79 11.19 4.27
C GLU A 45 4.10 10.03 4.98
N ALA A 46 4.01 8.90 4.29
CA ALA A 46 3.51 7.69 4.93
C ALA A 46 4.45 7.32 6.09
N PRO A 47 3.87 6.84 7.21
CA PRO A 47 4.66 6.48 8.36
C PRO A 47 5.71 5.43 8.00
N ARG A 48 6.97 5.75 8.22
CA ARG A 48 8.06 4.80 8.12
C ARG A 48 8.37 4.24 9.49
N ILE A 49 8.46 2.93 9.58
CA ILE A 49 9.05 2.30 10.75
C ILE A 49 10.55 2.60 10.69
N ARG A 50 11.11 3.02 11.82
CA ARG A 50 12.55 3.22 11.94
C ARG A 50 13.25 1.92 11.55
N ASP A 51 14.32 2.05 10.77
CA ASP A 51 15.17 0.95 10.35
C ASP A 51 15.50 0.02 11.53
N MET A 52 15.39 -1.29 11.32
CA MET A 52 15.58 -2.34 12.33
C MET A 52 14.58 -2.35 13.50
N THR A 53 13.50 -1.56 13.44
CA THR A 53 12.45 -1.63 14.47
C THR A 53 11.61 -2.88 14.28
N GLU A 54 11.50 -3.70 15.33
CA GLU A 54 10.66 -4.88 15.34
C GLU A 54 9.19 -4.51 15.57
N VAL A 55 8.32 -5.01 14.70
CA VAL A 55 6.86 -4.85 14.77
C VAL A 55 6.22 -6.21 14.98
N GLN A 56 5.36 -6.32 15.98
CA GLN A 56 4.64 -7.55 16.29
C GLN A 56 3.31 -7.62 15.52
N PHE A 57 3.01 -8.78 14.96
CA PHE A 57 1.69 -9.14 14.44
C PHE A 57 1.36 -10.60 14.82
N GLY A 58 0.20 -10.81 15.47
CA GLY A 58 -0.08 -12.10 16.09
C GLY A 58 1.02 -12.49 17.10
N ARG A 59 1.60 -13.68 16.91
CA ARG A 59 2.77 -14.16 17.67
C ARG A 59 4.09 -14.02 16.91
N SER A 60 4.03 -13.51 15.70
CA SER A 60 5.17 -13.29 14.81
C SER A 60 5.62 -11.83 14.87
N THR A 61 6.85 -11.59 14.39
CA THR A 61 7.40 -10.24 14.29
C THR A 61 7.95 -10.00 12.90
N CYS A 62 8.06 -8.73 12.52
CA CYS A 62 8.75 -8.33 11.31
C CYS A 62 9.55 -7.04 11.57
N GLN A 63 10.58 -6.84 10.77
CA GLN A 63 11.38 -5.60 10.74
C GLN A 63 11.70 -5.23 9.30
N VAL A 64 11.90 -3.94 9.07
CA VAL A 64 12.32 -3.40 7.76
C VAL A 64 13.75 -2.91 7.87
N GLU A 65 14.56 -3.23 6.88
CA GLU A 65 15.97 -2.89 6.79
C GLU A 65 16.27 -2.21 5.46
N GLY A 66 17.14 -1.22 5.50
CA GLY A 66 17.61 -0.50 4.31
C GLY A 66 16.68 0.62 3.84
N GLU A 67 17.28 1.59 3.15
CA GLU A 67 16.61 2.83 2.77
C GLU A 67 16.23 2.91 1.29
N ILE A 68 17.06 2.37 0.38
CA ILE A 68 16.90 2.56 -1.07
C ILE A 68 16.08 1.43 -1.68
N VAL A 69 16.45 0.19 -1.38
CA VAL A 69 15.74 -1.03 -1.76
C VAL A 69 15.54 -1.84 -0.48
N PRO A 70 14.49 -1.51 0.29
CA PRO A 70 14.32 -2.06 1.61
C PRO A 70 13.92 -3.54 1.59
N VAL A 71 14.30 -4.24 2.65
CA VAL A 71 13.97 -5.64 2.91
C VAL A 71 13.05 -5.71 4.11
N VAL A 72 11.99 -6.50 4.03
CA VAL A 72 11.22 -6.90 5.21
C VAL A 72 11.57 -8.33 5.60
N GLU A 73 12.12 -8.50 6.80
CA GLU A 73 12.34 -9.79 7.42
C GLU A 73 11.18 -10.12 8.36
N VAL A 74 10.66 -11.33 8.25
CA VAL A 74 9.56 -11.84 9.07
C VAL A 74 10.01 -13.04 9.85
N ASN A 75 9.87 -12.99 11.18
CA ASN A 75 10.09 -14.13 12.06
C ASN A 75 8.74 -14.77 12.40
N LEU A 76 8.43 -15.86 11.71
CA LEU A 76 7.16 -16.57 11.82
C LEU A 76 7.15 -17.50 13.03
N ALA A 77 6.20 -17.32 13.93
CA ALA A 77 5.93 -18.25 15.01
C ALA A 77 5.39 -19.60 14.49
N PRO A 78 5.51 -20.69 15.27
CA PRO A 78 4.98 -21.98 14.86
C PRO A 78 3.49 -21.93 14.51
N GLY A 79 3.16 -22.35 13.27
CA GLY A 79 1.81 -22.40 12.73
C GLY A 79 1.25 -21.06 12.25
N GLU A 80 1.97 -19.94 12.42
CA GLU A 80 1.62 -18.68 11.77
C GLU A 80 2.18 -18.61 10.36
N ALA A 81 1.52 -17.81 9.52
CA ALA A 81 1.88 -17.74 8.12
C ALA A 81 1.61 -16.36 7.53
N VAL A 82 2.32 -16.06 6.45
CA VAL A 82 2.07 -14.93 5.57
C VAL A 82 1.89 -15.42 4.15
N PHE A 83 1.13 -14.70 3.33
CA PHE A 83 1.07 -14.92 1.89
C PHE A 83 1.69 -13.75 1.14
N PHE A 84 2.24 -14.02 -0.03
CA PHE A 84 3.03 -13.06 -0.79
C PHE A 84 3.08 -13.41 -2.28
N GLU A 85 3.45 -12.45 -3.13
CA GLU A 85 3.77 -12.71 -4.54
C GLU A 85 5.12 -13.44 -4.65
N HIS A 86 5.19 -14.52 -5.42
CA HIS A 86 6.37 -15.41 -5.44
C HIS A 86 7.69 -14.73 -5.79
N HIS A 87 7.66 -13.65 -6.57
CA HIS A 87 8.85 -12.95 -7.07
C HIS A 87 9.50 -12.00 -6.03
N VAL A 88 8.84 -11.75 -4.89
CA VAL A 88 9.40 -10.87 -3.84
C VAL A 88 10.22 -11.62 -2.80
N LEU A 89 10.25 -12.94 -2.84
CA LEU A 89 10.99 -13.76 -1.88
C LEU A 89 12.50 -13.64 -2.12
N LEU A 90 13.25 -13.22 -1.10
CA LEU A 90 14.71 -13.18 -1.12
C LEU A 90 15.32 -14.47 -0.58
N TRP A 91 14.99 -14.83 0.64
CA TRP A 91 15.51 -16.02 1.31
C TRP A 91 14.55 -16.49 2.41
N LYS A 92 14.72 -17.72 2.84
CA LYS A 92 14.04 -18.31 3.99
C LYS A 92 14.95 -19.29 4.73
N GLU A 93 14.71 -19.47 6.01
CA GLU A 93 15.29 -20.59 6.78
C GLU A 93 14.69 -21.94 6.36
N PRO A 94 15.45 -23.04 6.51
CA PRO A 94 14.96 -24.38 6.13
C PRO A 94 13.66 -24.79 6.83
N GLY A 95 13.40 -24.31 8.05
CA GLY A 95 12.20 -24.61 8.83
C GLY A 95 10.91 -24.01 8.29
N VAL A 96 10.98 -22.95 7.51
CA VAL A 96 9.81 -22.31 6.89
C VAL A 96 9.31 -23.15 5.72
N ARG A 97 8.03 -23.53 5.73
CA ARG A 97 7.38 -24.24 4.61
C ARG A 97 6.79 -23.27 3.63
N LEU A 98 6.90 -23.60 2.34
CA LEU A 98 6.24 -22.85 1.27
C LEU A 98 5.16 -23.72 0.63
N ASP A 99 3.96 -23.13 0.47
CA ASP A 99 2.83 -23.75 -0.19
C ASP A 99 2.20 -22.75 -1.19
N VAL A 100 1.55 -23.24 -2.21
CA VAL A 100 0.80 -22.38 -3.13
C VAL A 100 -0.59 -22.11 -2.57
N MET A 101 -0.98 -20.84 -2.53
CA MET A 101 -2.32 -20.45 -2.10
C MET A 101 -3.38 -20.92 -3.12
N SER A 102 -4.29 -21.77 -2.67
CA SER A 102 -5.44 -22.18 -3.49
C SER A 102 -6.43 -21.01 -3.57
N MET A 103 -6.54 -20.41 -4.76
CA MET A 103 -7.47 -19.29 -4.98
C MET A 103 -8.66 -19.73 -5.85
N PRO A 104 -9.91 -19.49 -5.40
CA PRO A 104 -11.07 -19.65 -6.25
C PRO A 104 -10.95 -18.77 -7.50
N GLY A 105 -11.04 -19.38 -8.69
CA GLY A 105 -10.93 -18.63 -9.95
C GLY A 105 -9.51 -18.42 -10.50
N ALA A 106 -8.47 -19.05 -9.93
CA ALA A 106 -7.09 -18.99 -10.44
C ALA A 106 -7.00 -19.32 -11.95
N PHE A 107 -7.79 -20.28 -12.43
CA PHE A 107 -7.87 -20.64 -13.86
C PHE A 107 -8.43 -19.50 -14.73
N LYS A 108 -9.39 -18.71 -14.22
CA LYS A 108 -9.92 -17.54 -14.95
C LYS A 108 -8.89 -16.41 -15.02
N ARG A 109 -8.04 -16.27 -14.01
CA ARG A 109 -6.93 -15.30 -13.98
C ARG A 109 -5.85 -15.69 -14.99
N LEU A 110 -5.48 -16.97 -15.03
CA LEU A 110 -4.54 -17.48 -16.02
C LEU A 110 -5.01 -17.22 -17.45
N LEU A 111 -6.29 -17.44 -17.73
CA LEU A 111 -6.90 -17.15 -19.05
C LEU A 111 -6.98 -15.64 -19.34
N ALA A 112 -6.97 -14.79 -18.30
CA ALA A 112 -6.95 -13.34 -18.44
C ALA A 112 -5.53 -12.77 -18.63
N GLY A 113 -4.51 -13.64 -18.76
CA GLY A 113 -3.10 -13.21 -18.93
C GLY A 113 -2.43 -12.70 -17.65
N MET A 114 -2.99 -13.03 -16.48
CA MET A 114 -2.43 -12.65 -15.18
C MET A 114 -1.97 -13.89 -14.40
N PRO A 115 -0.76 -14.40 -14.63
CA PRO A 115 -0.22 -15.52 -13.86
C PRO A 115 0.26 -15.02 -12.50
N LEU A 116 -0.65 -14.71 -11.60
CA LEU A 116 -0.31 -14.37 -10.23
C LEU A 116 -0.24 -15.65 -9.40
N VAL A 117 0.95 -16.03 -8.99
CA VAL A 117 1.18 -17.11 -8.04
C VAL A 117 1.34 -16.51 -6.66
N ILE A 118 0.31 -16.67 -5.83
CA ILE A 118 0.39 -16.33 -4.41
C ILE A 118 0.96 -17.54 -3.66
N THR A 119 2.01 -17.30 -2.93
CA THR A 119 2.70 -18.30 -2.11
C THR A 119 2.42 -18.04 -0.64
N ILE A 120 2.31 -19.10 0.16
CA ILE A 120 2.18 -19.03 1.62
C ILE A 120 3.50 -19.49 2.23
N ALA A 121 4.08 -18.71 3.14
CA ALA A 121 5.17 -19.12 4.01
C ALA A 121 4.62 -19.40 5.41
N THR A 122 4.86 -20.61 5.92
CA THR A 122 4.41 -21.04 7.24
C THR A 122 5.61 -21.34 8.13
N GLY A 123 5.62 -20.72 9.33
CA GLY A 123 6.64 -20.94 10.34
C GLY A 123 6.65 -22.33 10.99
N PRO A 124 7.66 -22.62 11.81
CA PRO A 124 8.56 -21.64 12.44
C PRO A 124 9.77 -21.28 11.57
N GLY A 125 10.27 -20.06 11.74
CA GLY A 125 11.53 -19.60 11.17
C GLY A 125 11.43 -18.24 10.50
N ARG A 126 12.56 -17.77 9.95
CA ARG A 126 12.67 -16.47 9.33
C ARG A 126 12.56 -16.56 7.81
N VAL A 127 11.99 -15.54 7.23
CA VAL A 127 11.84 -15.36 5.79
C VAL A 127 11.93 -13.88 5.44
N ALA A 128 12.61 -13.54 4.35
CA ALA A 128 12.79 -12.16 3.93
C ALA A 128 12.28 -11.91 2.52
N PHE A 129 11.78 -10.69 2.34
CA PHE A 129 11.15 -10.24 1.10
C PHE A 129 11.66 -8.86 0.71
N SER A 130 11.76 -8.61 -0.58
CA SER A 130 12.04 -7.29 -1.15
C SER A 130 11.49 -7.21 -2.56
N ARG A 131 11.36 -5.99 -3.07
CA ARG A 131 11.18 -5.72 -4.49
C ARG A 131 12.50 -5.26 -5.08
N ASP A 132 12.77 -5.63 -6.33
CA ASP A 132 13.93 -5.17 -7.08
C ASP A 132 13.72 -3.74 -7.65
N ALA A 133 13.31 -2.83 -6.75
CA ALA A 133 13.01 -1.46 -7.11
C ALA A 133 13.25 -0.53 -5.93
N THR A 134 13.67 0.69 -6.25
CA THR A 134 13.83 1.76 -5.27
C THR A 134 12.48 2.22 -4.74
N GLY A 135 12.36 2.39 -3.42
CA GLY A 135 11.12 2.85 -2.82
C GLY A 135 11.03 2.59 -1.33
N GLU A 136 9.82 2.54 -0.84
CA GLU A 136 9.51 2.38 0.58
C GLU A 136 8.65 1.16 0.82
N LEU A 137 8.95 0.41 1.88
CA LEU A 137 8.05 -0.59 2.42
C LEU A 137 7.15 0.04 3.48
N MET A 138 5.86 -0.06 3.26
CA MET A 138 4.84 0.36 4.22
C MET A 138 4.32 -0.84 4.98
N LEU A 139 4.47 -0.83 6.30
CA LEU A 139 3.81 -1.77 7.18
C LEU A 139 2.46 -1.17 7.60
N MET A 140 1.40 -1.78 7.13
CA MET A 140 0.03 -1.29 7.31
C MET A 140 -0.76 -2.25 8.19
N PRO A 141 -0.99 -1.92 9.48
CA PRO A 141 -1.94 -2.65 10.30
C PRO A 141 -3.36 -2.48 9.74
N ILE A 142 -4.04 -3.60 9.48
CA ILE A 142 -5.43 -3.59 9.03
C ILE A 142 -6.30 -4.08 10.18
N HIS A 143 -7.28 -3.27 10.57
CA HIS A 143 -8.22 -3.59 11.63
C HIS A 143 -9.50 -4.25 11.07
N PRO A 144 -10.21 -5.04 11.88
CA PRO A 144 -11.49 -5.64 11.48
C PRO A 144 -12.47 -4.62 10.91
N GLY A 145 -13.06 -4.95 9.76
CA GLY A 145 -13.96 -4.06 9.03
C GLY A 145 -13.26 -3.09 8.06
N SER A 146 -11.93 -3.06 8.03
CA SER A 146 -11.18 -2.30 7.02
C SER A 146 -11.11 -3.06 5.71
N GLU A 147 -11.27 -2.34 4.61
CA GLU A 147 -11.17 -2.83 3.25
C GLU A 147 -10.30 -1.87 2.45
N ILE A 148 -9.21 -2.37 1.88
CA ILE A 148 -8.18 -1.57 1.22
C ILE A 148 -7.98 -2.08 -0.20
N ASP A 149 -8.06 -1.17 -1.17
CA ASP A 149 -7.77 -1.40 -2.57
C ASP A 149 -6.35 -0.91 -2.87
N VAL A 150 -5.54 -1.78 -3.40
CA VAL A 150 -4.11 -1.56 -3.66
C VAL A 150 -3.83 -1.68 -5.14
N ARG A 151 -2.95 -0.86 -5.66
CA ARG A 151 -2.47 -0.95 -7.04
C ARG A 151 -1.83 -2.32 -7.29
N GLU A 152 -2.07 -2.89 -8.47
CA GLU A 152 -1.36 -4.07 -8.95
C GLU A 152 0.16 -3.88 -8.83
N HIS A 153 0.86 -4.91 -8.39
CA HIS A 153 2.31 -4.94 -8.15
C HIS A 153 2.83 -4.10 -6.95
N ALA A 154 1.97 -3.49 -6.15
CA ALA A 154 2.39 -2.84 -4.90
C ALA A 154 2.37 -3.80 -3.70
N PHE A 155 1.64 -4.89 -3.80
CA PHE A 155 1.55 -5.90 -2.76
C PHE A 155 2.88 -6.66 -2.59
N VAL A 156 3.34 -6.80 -1.34
CA VAL A 156 4.52 -7.58 -0.96
C VAL A 156 4.10 -8.83 -0.19
N LEU A 157 3.53 -8.64 0.99
CA LEU A 157 3.03 -9.74 1.82
C LEU A 157 1.85 -9.31 2.70
N ALA A 158 1.08 -10.29 3.16
CA ALA A 158 0.07 -10.10 4.19
C ALA A 158 -0.05 -11.32 5.10
N SER A 159 -0.50 -11.09 6.34
CA SER A 159 -0.84 -12.17 7.27
C SER A 159 -2.08 -12.94 6.80
N VAL A 160 -2.12 -14.25 7.02
CA VAL A 160 -3.17 -15.16 6.46
C VAL A 160 -4.59 -14.91 6.98
N ASN A 161 -4.77 -14.10 8.02
CA ASN A 161 -6.08 -13.66 8.49
C ASN A 161 -6.68 -12.53 7.65
N ILE A 162 -5.93 -12.02 6.67
CA ILE A 162 -6.42 -11.06 5.68
C ILE A 162 -6.92 -11.83 4.45
N ALA A 163 -8.16 -11.61 4.07
CA ALA A 163 -8.71 -12.13 2.83
C ALA A 163 -8.23 -11.31 1.63
N TYR A 164 -7.80 -11.99 0.58
CA TYR A 164 -7.34 -11.41 -0.67
C TYR A 164 -8.36 -11.65 -1.78
N SER A 165 -8.63 -10.61 -2.54
CA SER A 165 -9.39 -10.66 -3.79
C SER A 165 -8.87 -9.59 -4.76
N TYR A 166 -9.45 -9.51 -5.95
CA TYR A 166 -9.08 -8.48 -6.92
C TYR A 166 -10.32 -7.81 -7.52
N LEU A 167 -10.15 -6.56 -7.89
CA LEU A 167 -11.15 -5.76 -8.58
C LEU A 167 -10.68 -5.42 -9.98
N ARG A 168 -11.62 -5.47 -10.93
CA ARG A 168 -11.40 -4.93 -12.27
C ARG A 168 -12.14 -3.61 -12.39
N ILE A 169 -11.41 -2.52 -12.62
CA ILE A 169 -12.02 -1.21 -12.84
C ILE A 169 -12.50 -1.13 -14.28
N LYS A 170 -13.82 -1.02 -14.44
CA LYS A 170 -14.43 -0.83 -15.74
C LYS A 170 -14.23 0.61 -16.21
N GLY A 171 -13.98 0.79 -17.53
CA GLY A 171 -13.84 2.13 -18.12
C GLY A 171 -12.41 2.64 -18.31
N LEU A 172 -11.43 2.09 -17.61
CA LEU A 172 -10.00 2.46 -17.69
C LEU A 172 -9.23 1.72 -18.81
N ARG A 173 -9.90 0.81 -19.50
CA ARG A 173 -9.24 -0.18 -20.38
C ARG A 173 -8.42 0.41 -21.53
N ASN A 174 -8.83 1.54 -22.09
CA ASN A 174 -8.19 2.08 -23.31
C ASN A 174 -7.40 3.37 -23.08
N ILE A 175 -7.44 3.93 -21.87
CA ILE A 175 -7.03 5.32 -21.66
C ILE A 175 -5.70 5.41 -20.89
N LEU A 176 -5.44 4.50 -19.96
CA LEU A 176 -4.34 4.67 -19.00
C LEU A 176 -3.21 3.64 -19.08
N PHE A 177 -3.47 2.44 -19.66
CA PHE A 177 -2.50 1.32 -19.57
C PHE A 177 -2.43 0.49 -20.86
N GLY A 178 -2.47 1.11 -22.03
CA GLY A 178 -2.25 0.40 -23.30
C GLY A 178 -3.26 -0.70 -23.62
N GLY A 179 -4.49 -0.63 -23.09
CA GLY A 179 -5.57 -1.57 -23.47
C GLY A 179 -5.81 -2.75 -22.52
N GLN A 180 -5.00 -2.95 -21.49
CA GLN A 180 -5.14 -4.12 -20.59
C GLN A 180 -6.14 -3.93 -19.44
N GLY A 181 -6.54 -2.70 -19.10
CA GLY A 181 -7.39 -2.40 -17.96
C GLY A 181 -6.57 -2.24 -16.67
N MET A 182 -7.16 -1.61 -15.65
CA MET A 182 -6.55 -1.52 -14.33
C MET A 182 -7.17 -2.58 -13.43
N PHE A 183 -6.31 -3.38 -12.81
CA PHE A 183 -6.68 -4.27 -11.72
C PHE A 183 -6.20 -3.66 -10.42
N MET A 184 -6.94 -3.90 -9.36
CA MET A 184 -6.54 -3.57 -8.00
C MET A 184 -6.69 -4.81 -7.14
N ASP A 185 -5.72 -5.02 -6.29
CA ASP A 185 -5.78 -6.03 -5.25
C ASP A 185 -6.60 -5.49 -4.08
N ARG A 186 -7.49 -6.33 -3.53
CA ARG A 186 -8.36 -5.96 -2.41
C ARG A 186 -8.06 -6.82 -1.20
N PHE A 187 -7.80 -6.18 -0.09
CA PHE A 187 -7.48 -6.79 1.19
C PHE A 187 -8.53 -6.44 2.22
N VAL A 188 -9.06 -7.47 2.89
CA VAL A 188 -10.13 -7.33 3.90
C VAL A 188 -9.80 -8.18 5.11
N THR A 189 -9.98 -7.65 6.32
CA THR A 189 -9.97 -8.45 7.54
C THR A 189 -11.29 -8.29 8.29
N GLN A 190 -11.83 -9.38 8.82
CA GLN A 190 -13.13 -9.40 9.47
C GLN A 190 -13.08 -9.70 10.98
N GLN A 191 -12.13 -10.52 11.42
CA GLN A 191 -12.15 -11.07 12.79
C GLN A 191 -11.01 -10.57 13.67
N ALA A 192 -9.82 -10.43 13.14
CA ALA A 192 -8.64 -10.03 13.90
C ALA A 192 -7.78 -9.05 13.11
N PRO A 193 -7.03 -8.16 13.77
CA PRO A 193 -6.06 -7.30 13.10
C PRO A 193 -5.05 -8.13 12.33
N GLY A 194 -4.67 -7.64 11.14
CA GLY A 194 -3.66 -8.25 10.28
C GLY A 194 -2.62 -7.24 9.85
N LEU A 195 -1.50 -7.74 9.33
CA LEU A 195 -0.44 -6.94 8.74
C LEU A 195 -0.47 -7.09 7.22
N LEU A 196 -0.52 -5.95 6.53
CA LEU A 196 -0.32 -5.82 5.09
C LEU A 196 0.97 -5.05 4.85
N VAL A 197 1.84 -5.54 3.99
CA VAL A 197 3.06 -4.84 3.57
C VAL A 197 2.96 -4.50 2.10
N LEU A 198 3.14 -3.22 1.81
CA LEU A 198 3.12 -2.66 0.46
C LEU A 198 4.48 -2.06 0.12
N HIS A 199 4.80 -2.05 -1.17
CA HIS A 199 5.94 -1.31 -1.72
C HIS A 199 5.43 -0.15 -2.57
N GLY A 200 5.88 1.06 -2.25
CA GLY A 200 5.68 2.24 -3.09
C GLY A 200 6.99 2.65 -3.76
N TYR A 201 6.93 3.03 -5.03
CA TYR A 201 8.10 3.51 -5.77
C TYR A 201 8.47 4.94 -5.38
N GLY A 202 9.71 5.16 -4.96
CA GLY A 202 10.16 6.43 -4.39
C GLY A 202 9.56 6.64 -2.99
N ASN A 203 9.17 7.87 -2.70
CA ASN A 203 8.52 8.22 -1.44
C ASN A 203 7.01 7.99 -1.50
N VAL A 204 6.44 7.59 -0.39
CA VAL A 204 4.99 7.38 -0.26
C VAL A 204 4.37 8.50 0.58
N PHE A 205 3.27 9.04 0.07
CA PHE A 205 2.48 10.08 0.75
C PHE A 205 1.06 9.60 0.97
N GLU A 206 0.48 9.98 2.09
CA GLU A 206 -0.90 9.69 2.46
C GLU A 206 -1.70 10.98 2.68
N ARG A 207 -2.96 10.96 2.25
CA ARG A 207 -3.94 11.99 2.56
C ARG A 207 -5.27 11.35 2.95
N ARG A 208 -5.93 11.93 3.95
CA ARG A 208 -7.30 11.56 4.30
C ARG A 208 -8.26 12.56 3.65
N LEU A 209 -9.12 12.05 2.79
CA LEU A 209 -10.17 12.83 2.14
C LEU A 209 -11.41 12.86 3.03
N ALA A 210 -11.99 14.06 3.19
CA ALA A 210 -13.29 14.25 3.85
C ALA A 210 -14.43 13.73 2.94
N PRO A 211 -15.64 13.50 3.49
CA PRO A 211 -16.80 13.15 2.68
C PRO A 211 -17.05 14.19 1.58
N GLY A 212 -17.10 13.75 0.31
CA GLY A 212 -17.29 14.60 -0.87
C GLY A 212 -16.07 15.40 -1.32
N GLU A 213 -14.98 15.38 -0.57
CA GLU A 213 -13.72 15.96 -0.99
C GLU A 213 -13.11 15.15 -2.13
N SER A 214 -12.68 15.85 -3.19
CA SER A 214 -12.10 15.21 -4.36
C SER A 214 -10.74 15.77 -4.71
N ILE A 215 -9.87 14.91 -5.24
CA ILE A 215 -8.57 15.27 -5.79
C ILE A 215 -8.34 14.50 -7.10
N LEU A 216 -7.64 15.12 -8.03
CA LEU A 216 -7.22 14.49 -9.28
C LEU A 216 -5.79 13.95 -9.12
N VAL A 217 -5.62 12.67 -9.35
CA VAL A 217 -4.35 11.96 -9.20
C VAL A 217 -3.93 11.36 -10.54
N GLU A 218 -2.67 11.50 -10.89
CA GLU A 218 -2.08 10.79 -12.03
C GLU A 218 -2.13 9.27 -11.75
N PRO A 219 -2.63 8.44 -12.69
CA PRO A 219 -2.82 7.02 -12.44
C PRO A 219 -1.56 6.27 -12.02
N GLY A 220 -0.41 6.63 -12.54
CA GLY A 220 0.87 6.04 -12.17
C GLY A 220 1.31 6.36 -10.75
N ALA A 221 0.83 7.48 -10.19
CA ALA A 221 1.12 7.88 -8.81
C ALA A 221 0.21 7.20 -7.79
N PHE A 222 -0.93 6.64 -8.19
CA PHE A 222 -1.82 5.92 -7.27
C PHE A 222 -1.15 4.69 -6.69
N LEU A 223 -1.23 4.51 -5.37
CA LEU A 223 -0.68 3.36 -4.66
C LEU A 223 -1.78 2.53 -3.98
N TYR A 224 -2.59 3.13 -3.10
CA TYR A 224 -3.70 2.47 -2.41
C TYR A 224 -4.79 3.47 -2.02
N LYS A 225 -5.95 2.93 -1.66
CA LYS A 225 -7.06 3.68 -1.09
C LYS A 225 -7.89 2.82 -0.17
N ASP A 226 -8.58 3.43 0.80
CA ASP A 226 -9.69 2.77 1.50
C ASP A 226 -10.80 2.49 0.47
N ALA A 227 -11.54 1.39 0.63
CA ALA A 227 -12.62 1.04 -0.31
C ALA A 227 -13.74 2.10 -0.38
N SER A 228 -13.89 2.89 0.68
CA SER A 228 -14.84 4.03 0.75
C SER A 228 -14.48 5.20 -0.17
N VAL A 229 -13.21 5.32 -0.59
CA VAL A 229 -12.80 6.32 -1.59
C VAL A 229 -13.20 5.82 -2.97
N THR A 230 -14.02 6.60 -3.69
CA THR A 230 -14.35 6.28 -5.08
C THR A 230 -13.26 6.71 -6.03
N MET A 231 -13.13 6.02 -7.17
CA MET A 231 -12.15 6.30 -8.21
C MET A 231 -12.83 6.34 -9.57
N GLU A 232 -12.72 7.46 -10.26
CA GLU A 232 -13.29 7.68 -11.59
C GLU A 232 -12.24 8.30 -12.52
N VAL A 233 -12.29 7.92 -13.81
CA VAL A 233 -11.41 8.53 -14.81
C VAL A 233 -11.98 9.86 -15.26
N GLU A 234 -11.12 10.88 -15.26
CA GLU A 234 -11.46 12.20 -15.75
C GLU A 234 -10.52 12.62 -16.89
N PRO A 235 -11.02 12.64 -18.14
CA PRO A 235 -10.26 13.16 -19.26
C PRO A 235 -10.03 14.66 -19.11
N GLN A 236 -8.79 15.06 -19.24
CA GLN A 236 -8.40 16.46 -19.14
C GLN A 236 -8.38 17.13 -20.52
N GLY A 237 -9.49 17.37 -21.16
CA GLY A 237 -9.77 18.01 -22.46
C GLY A 237 -8.68 18.82 -23.21
N VAL A 238 -7.42 18.56 -22.94
CA VAL A 238 -6.30 19.27 -23.53
C VAL A 238 -6.04 18.72 -24.94
N MET A 239 -5.90 19.61 -25.92
CA MET A 239 -5.47 19.31 -27.30
C MET A 239 -4.05 18.70 -27.38
N THR A 240 -3.74 17.74 -26.50
CA THR A 240 -2.49 16.98 -26.57
C THR A 240 -2.51 15.92 -27.69
N GLY A 241 -3.65 15.73 -28.35
CA GLY A 241 -3.80 14.82 -29.49
C GLY A 241 -2.93 15.17 -30.70
N PHE A 242 -2.32 16.33 -30.77
CA PHE A 242 -1.44 16.73 -31.88
C PHE A 242 0.02 16.28 -31.70
N PHE A 243 0.46 15.99 -30.46
CA PHE A 243 1.87 15.71 -30.18
C PHE A 243 2.16 14.37 -29.48
N GLY A 244 1.17 13.49 -29.27
CA GLY A 244 1.49 12.26 -28.53
C GLY A 244 0.41 11.17 -28.44
N GLY A 245 -0.71 11.33 -29.11
CA GLY A 245 -1.65 10.22 -29.34
C GLY A 245 -2.49 9.73 -28.13
N ALA A 246 -2.14 10.06 -26.89
CA ALA A 246 -2.92 9.73 -25.69
C ALA A 246 -3.26 11.02 -24.94
N GLY A 247 -4.55 11.35 -24.80
CA GLY A 247 -4.99 12.48 -23.98
C GLY A 247 -4.56 12.30 -22.53
N LEU A 248 -4.30 13.43 -21.82
CA LEU A 248 -4.03 13.41 -20.39
C LEU A 248 -5.30 12.96 -19.65
N ASN A 249 -5.21 11.85 -18.92
CA ASN A 249 -6.28 11.34 -18.09
C ASN A 249 -5.83 11.33 -16.64
N LEU A 250 -6.66 11.84 -15.75
CA LEU A 250 -6.43 11.77 -14.31
C LEU A 250 -7.50 10.88 -13.66
N CYS A 251 -7.22 10.39 -12.47
CA CYS A 251 -8.18 9.70 -11.64
C CYS A 251 -8.74 10.66 -10.60
N ARG A 252 -10.04 10.91 -10.65
CA ARG A 252 -10.77 11.62 -9.59
C ARG A 252 -10.97 10.66 -8.42
N MET A 253 -10.33 10.99 -7.31
CA MET A 253 -10.48 10.28 -6.05
C MET A 253 -11.40 11.09 -5.14
N THR A 254 -12.51 10.50 -4.69
CA THR A 254 -13.49 11.19 -3.84
C THR A 254 -13.68 10.44 -2.54
N GLY A 255 -13.49 11.15 -1.40
CA GLY A 255 -13.64 10.62 -0.05
C GLY A 255 -15.09 10.29 0.35
N PRO A 256 -15.26 9.66 1.51
CA PRO A 256 -14.33 9.68 2.64
C PRO A 256 -13.31 8.54 2.62
N GLY A 257 -12.11 8.78 3.16
CA GLY A 257 -11.14 7.72 3.41
C GLY A 257 -9.69 8.12 3.14
N ARG A 258 -8.77 7.17 3.34
CA ARG A 258 -7.35 7.36 3.07
C ARG A 258 -7.05 7.12 1.60
N LEU A 259 -6.10 7.89 1.10
CA LEU A 259 -5.52 7.79 -0.24
C LEU A 259 -4.00 7.83 -0.10
N GLY A 260 -3.32 6.83 -0.62
CA GLY A 260 -1.87 6.75 -0.73
C GLY A 260 -1.39 6.95 -2.16
N ILE A 261 -0.35 7.74 -2.33
CA ILE A 261 0.33 7.96 -3.60
C ILE A 261 1.83 7.73 -3.46
N GLN A 262 2.48 7.45 -4.58
CA GLN A 262 3.93 7.27 -4.70
C GLN A 262 4.53 8.34 -5.60
N SER A 263 5.79 8.74 -5.32
CA SER A 263 6.44 9.84 -6.03
C SER A 263 7.10 9.44 -7.34
N MET A 264 7.30 8.14 -7.59
CA MET A 264 7.83 7.63 -8.85
C MET A 264 6.77 6.82 -9.59
N TYR A 265 6.76 6.94 -10.92
CA TYR A 265 5.90 6.13 -11.78
C TYR A 265 6.65 4.90 -12.25
N PHE A 266 5.97 3.77 -12.22
CA PHE A 266 6.45 2.61 -12.95
C PHE A 266 5.88 2.69 -14.37
N HIS A 267 6.72 3.04 -15.33
CA HIS A 267 6.39 2.87 -16.73
C HIS A 267 6.71 1.43 -17.11
N HIS A 268 5.69 0.61 -17.36
CA HIS A 268 5.90 -0.61 -18.12
C HIS A 268 6.35 -0.19 -19.53
N ASN A 269 7.64 -0.19 -19.77
CA ASN A 269 8.13 -0.25 -21.14
C ASN A 269 7.72 -1.64 -21.66
N THR A 270 6.65 -1.69 -22.41
CA THR A 270 6.38 -2.83 -23.30
C THR A 270 7.43 -2.78 -24.40
N GLU A 271 8.57 -3.47 -24.18
CA GLU A 271 9.37 -3.95 -25.30
C GLU A 271 8.70 -5.17 -25.93
#